data_14776f61a1353dd1b0e864ee28f51bbb
#
_entry.id   14776f61a1353dd1b0e864ee28f51bbb
#
_cell.length_a   1.000
_cell.length_b   1.000
_cell.length_c   1.000
_cell.angle_alpha   90.00
_cell.angle_beta   90.00
_cell.angle_gamma   90.00
#
_symmetry.space_group_name_H-M   'P 1'
#
loop_
_entity.id
_entity.type
_entity.pdbx_description
1 polymer ?
#
loop_
_entity_poly.entity_id
_entity_poly.type
_entity_poly.pdbx_seq_one_letter_code
_entity_poly.pdbx_strand_id
1 'polypeptide(L)'
;YPIANYPLSGLTVYFDVTKGGWTFRNSIYNGSGYNGWIAHDNPFLVRPAKDGIFNISQLEYSYRGGRCFAGAAIHTRQYAIDEEGEMAPAEEAAHKTSCGWWVYGEQTVWESGERKVSCMAQYSENTSRRSACYRYAEIGGAYQDEANGCGVSGQYARFRQGVEYSVELTWRRQLNKWLSVQPSFQYVSNDDDDFTVLGARLLCEF
;
A
#
# COMPACT_ATOMS: atom_id res chain seq x y z
N TYR A 1 -1.75 -5.02 1.26
CA TYR A 1 -0.33 -4.65 1.30
C TYR A 1 0.38 -5.45 2.39
N PRO A 2 1.59 -5.97 2.13
CA PRO A 2 2.34 -6.78 3.11
C PRO A 2 2.95 -5.96 4.27
N ILE A 3 2.55 -4.73 4.43
CA ILE A 3 2.94 -3.84 5.52
C ILE A 3 1.70 -3.57 6.35
N ALA A 4 1.82 -3.66 7.68
CA ALA A 4 0.73 -3.34 8.59
C ALA A 4 0.21 -1.91 8.32
N ASN A 5 -1.04 -1.81 7.90
CA ASN A 5 -1.60 -0.59 7.31
C ASN A 5 -2.60 0.11 8.25
N TYR A 6 -2.54 -0.15 9.56
CA TYR A 6 -3.52 0.40 10.48
C TYR A 6 -2.96 1.43 11.42
N PRO A 7 -3.75 2.49 11.63
CA PRO A 7 -3.33 3.72 12.26
C PRO A 7 -3.40 3.60 13.78
N LEU A 8 -2.52 2.85 14.37
CA LEU A 8 -2.18 3.15 15.73
C LEU A 8 -1.28 4.38 15.64
N SER A 9 -1.86 5.52 15.98
CA SER A 9 -1.15 6.80 16.01
C SER A 9 0.00 6.69 17.00
N GLY A 10 1.22 6.81 16.52
CA GLY A 10 2.43 6.83 17.33
C GLY A 10 3.25 8.07 17.01
N LEU A 11 4.14 8.43 17.91
CA LEU A 11 5.13 9.48 17.66
C LEU A 11 5.97 9.07 16.43
N THR A 12 6.08 9.99 15.49
CA THR A 12 6.78 9.76 14.20
C THR A 12 7.78 10.88 13.97
N VAL A 13 8.96 10.51 13.50
CA VAL A 13 9.91 11.43 12.88
C VAL A 13 9.97 11.12 11.39
N TYR A 14 9.70 12.11 10.58
CA TYR A 14 9.76 12.03 9.11
C TYR A 14 10.76 13.03 8.57
N PHE A 15 11.52 12.63 7.57
CA PHE A 15 12.28 13.55 6.74
C PHE A 15 12.37 13.06 5.30
N ASP A 16 12.54 13.98 4.38
CA ASP A 16 12.85 13.70 2.98
C ASP A 16 13.98 14.61 2.49
N VAL A 17 14.72 14.10 1.50
CA VAL A 17 15.80 14.82 0.81
C VAL A 17 15.66 14.59 -0.68
N THR A 18 15.56 15.69 -1.45
CA THR A 18 15.44 15.65 -2.91
C THR A 18 16.65 16.31 -3.57
N LYS A 19 17.24 15.63 -4.55
CA LYS A 19 18.33 16.15 -5.38
C LYS A 19 18.32 15.51 -6.77
N GLY A 20 18.23 16.33 -7.83
CA GLY A 20 18.42 15.89 -9.21
C GLY A 20 17.50 14.76 -9.68
N GLY A 21 16.21 14.80 -9.32
CA GLY A 21 15.24 13.74 -9.64
C GLY A 21 15.18 12.60 -8.63
N TRP A 22 16.16 12.49 -7.74
CA TRP A 22 16.15 11.54 -6.63
C TRP A 22 15.49 12.12 -5.39
N THR A 23 14.64 11.34 -4.75
CA THR A 23 14.05 11.67 -3.44
C THR A 23 14.20 10.48 -2.51
N PHE A 24 14.88 10.70 -1.40
CA PHE A 24 14.92 9.74 -0.30
C PHE A 24 13.94 10.17 0.78
N ARG A 25 13.09 9.25 1.23
CA ARG A 25 12.13 9.46 2.33
C ARG A 25 12.38 8.46 3.43
N ASN A 26 12.33 8.92 4.66
CA ASN A 26 12.42 8.05 5.82
C ASN A 26 11.42 8.46 6.89
N SER A 27 10.79 7.47 7.49
CA SER A 27 9.91 7.65 8.65
C SER A 27 10.29 6.66 9.72
N ILE A 28 10.43 7.15 10.94
CA ILE A 28 10.68 6.34 12.13
C ILE A 28 9.50 6.53 13.07
N TYR A 29 8.83 5.45 13.37
CA TYR A 29 7.67 5.42 14.26
C TYR A 29 8.04 4.75 15.56
N ASN A 30 7.45 5.24 16.65
CA ASN A 30 7.37 4.47 17.88
C ASN A 30 6.55 3.21 17.59
N GLY A 31 7.05 2.04 17.96
CA GLY A 31 6.29 0.81 17.83
C GLY A 31 5.06 0.82 18.73
N SER A 32 3.99 0.16 18.32
CA SER A 32 2.80 -0.04 19.12
C SER A 32 2.87 -1.36 19.88
N GLY A 33 2.55 -1.33 21.16
CA GLY A 33 2.39 -2.53 21.97
C GLY A 33 1.15 -3.33 21.57
N TYR A 34 1.13 -4.61 21.90
CA TYR A 34 0.00 -5.52 21.68
C TYR A 34 -1.33 -4.96 22.20
N ASN A 35 -1.30 -4.30 23.34
CA ASN A 35 -2.49 -3.75 23.99
C ASN A 35 -2.82 -2.30 23.56
N GLY A 36 -2.20 -1.77 22.54
CA GLY A 36 -2.47 -0.41 22.04
C GLY A 36 -3.92 -0.17 21.64
N TRP A 37 -4.67 -1.22 21.35
CA TRP A 37 -6.10 -1.18 21.09
C TRP A 37 -6.97 -1.11 22.35
N ILE A 38 -6.53 -1.77 23.41
CA ILE A 38 -7.37 -2.07 24.58
C ILE A 38 -6.99 -1.23 25.78
N ALA A 39 -5.72 -0.90 25.90
CA ALA A 39 -5.17 -0.30 27.12
C ALA A 39 -4.82 1.16 26.90
N HIS A 40 -5.65 2.06 26.62
CA HIS A 40 -5.39 3.52 26.72
C HIS A 40 -3.90 3.91 26.65
N ASP A 41 -3.13 3.22 25.81
CA ASP A 41 -1.70 3.42 25.69
C ASP A 41 -1.44 4.83 25.16
N ASN A 42 -0.58 5.56 25.87
CA ASN A 42 -0.18 6.88 25.46
C ASN A 42 0.68 6.80 24.17
N PRO A 43 0.21 7.29 23.02
CA PRO A 43 0.93 7.22 21.76
C PRO A 43 2.25 8.00 21.76
N PHE A 44 2.44 8.90 22.74
CA PHE A 44 3.67 9.66 22.93
C PHE A 44 4.71 8.94 23.81
N LEU A 45 4.35 7.78 24.37
CA LEU A 45 5.27 7.04 25.22
C LEU A 45 6.23 6.21 24.37
N VAL A 46 7.50 6.58 24.36
CA VAL A 46 8.56 5.90 23.60
C VAL A 46 9.15 4.77 24.42
N ARG A 47 8.84 3.52 24.05
CA ARG A 47 9.32 2.31 24.76
C ARG A 47 9.92 1.30 23.76
N PRO A 48 11.05 1.59 23.11
CA PRO A 48 11.59 0.76 22.04
C PRO A 48 11.93 -0.66 22.51
N ALA A 49 12.28 -0.84 23.77
CA ALA A 49 12.54 -2.16 24.35
C ALA A 49 11.28 -3.03 24.49
N LYS A 50 10.10 -2.41 24.67
CA LYS A 50 8.80 -3.08 24.84
C LYS A 50 8.04 -3.12 23.52
N ASP A 51 7.87 -1.99 22.87
CA ASP A 51 6.97 -1.79 21.74
C ASP A 51 7.72 -1.86 20.39
N GLY A 52 9.05 -1.84 20.42
CA GLY A 52 9.88 -1.84 19.22
C GLY A 52 9.94 -0.47 18.55
N ILE A 53 10.51 -0.48 17.35
CA ILE A 53 10.58 0.67 16.43
C ILE A 53 10.13 0.18 15.06
N PHE A 54 9.35 0.99 14.38
CA PHE A 54 8.97 0.77 13.00
C PHE A 54 9.63 1.82 12.11
N ASN A 55 10.41 1.38 11.14
CA ASN A 55 11.09 2.26 10.18
C ASN A 55 10.61 1.94 8.76
N ILE A 56 10.36 3.00 7.99
CA ILE A 56 10.06 2.93 6.56
C ILE A 56 11.06 3.81 5.83
N SER A 57 11.74 3.26 4.83
CA SER A 57 12.66 3.97 3.96
C SER A 57 12.29 3.75 2.51
N GLN A 58 12.32 4.81 1.70
CA GLN A 58 12.03 4.74 0.27
C GLN A 58 13.00 5.62 -0.51
N LEU A 59 13.52 5.10 -1.60
CA LEU A 59 14.27 5.86 -2.59
C LEU A 59 13.47 5.91 -3.89
N GLU A 60 13.20 7.10 -4.37
CA GLU A 60 12.45 7.38 -5.60
C GLU A 60 13.35 8.09 -6.61
N TYR A 61 13.19 7.73 -7.87
CA TYR A 61 13.75 8.45 -9.00
C TYR A 61 12.66 8.86 -9.96
N SER A 62 12.51 10.18 -10.13
CA SER A 62 11.59 10.79 -11.09
C SER A 62 12.35 11.21 -12.34
N TYR A 63 11.81 10.84 -13.49
CA TYR A 63 12.37 11.15 -14.80
C TYR A 63 11.27 11.58 -15.78
N ARG A 64 11.65 12.00 -16.97
CA ARG A 64 10.67 12.47 -17.95
C ARG A 64 9.64 11.37 -18.29
N GLY A 65 8.38 11.66 -17.96
CA GLY A 65 7.24 10.80 -18.25
C GLY A 65 7.05 9.64 -17.29
N GLY A 66 7.86 9.53 -16.19
CA GLY A 66 7.69 8.44 -15.26
C GLY A 66 8.42 8.61 -13.93
N ARG A 67 8.24 7.65 -13.08
CA ARG A 67 8.99 7.48 -11.83
C ARG A 67 9.12 6.02 -11.44
N CYS A 68 10.14 5.71 -10.70
CA CYS A 68 10.29 4.42 -10.05
C CYS A 68 10.76 4.63 -8.61
N PHE A 69 10.38 3.72 -7.74
CA PHE A 69 10.87 3.72 -6.37
C PHE A 69 11.01 2.31 -5.81
N ALA A 70 11.91 2.19 -4.86
CA ALA A 70 12.06 1.00 -4.03
C ALA A 70 12.09 1.42 -2.57
N GLY A 71 11.56 0.58 -1.71
CA GLY A 71 11.53 0.85 -0.29
C GLY A 71 11.58 -0.42 0.55
N ALA A 72 11.85 -0.23 1.82
CA ALA A 72 11.83 -1.28 2.82
C ALA A 72 11.19 -0.76 4.11
N ALA A 73 10.54 -1.67 4.82
CA ALA A 73 9.97 -1.43 6.14
C ALA A 73 10.48 -2.49 7.11
N ILE A 74 10.88 -2.06 8.30
CA ILE A 74 11.37 -2.94 9.35
C ILE A 74 10.65 -2.59 10.66
N HIS A 75 9.98 -3.56 11.25
CA HIS A 75 9.44 -3.47 12.60
C HIS A 75 10.22 -4.39 13.52
N THR A 76 10.89 -3.85 14.54
CA THR A 76 11.82 -4.63 15.37
C THR A 76 11.11 -5.60 16.31
N ARG A 77 9.82 -5.39 16.61
CA ARG A 77 9.02 -6.19 17.54
C ARG A 77 7.56 -6.33 17.10
N GLN A 78 7.32 -6.80 15.89
CA GLN A 78 5.97 -7.05 15.41
C GLN A 78 5.38 -8.30 16.09
N TYR A 79 4.13 -8.22 16.51
CA TYR A 79 3.37 -9.36 17.00
C TYR A 79 3.13 -10.42 15.91
N ALA A 80 3.03 -11.66 16.30
CA ALA A 80 2.58 -12.70 15.39
C ALA A 80 1.10 -12.49 15.05
N ILE A 81 0.74 -12.79 13.84
CA ILE A 81 -0.63 -12.92 13.38
C ILE A 81 -0.92 -14.41 13.35
N ASP A 82 -2.04 -14.86 13.91
CA ASP A 82 -2.45 -16.26 13.89
C ASP A 82 -2.86 -16.73 12.47
N GLU A 83 -3.32 -17.97 12.36
CA GLU A 83 -3.72 -18.55 11.08
C GLU A 83 -5.00 -17.92 10.53
N GLU A 84 -5.82 -17.30 11.36
CA GLU A 84 -7.05 -16.60 11.00
C GLU A 84 -6.81 -15.14 10.62
N GLY A 85 -5.56 -14.65 10.72
CA GLY A 85 -5.19 -13.28 10.40
C GLY A 85 -5.37 -12.31 11.56
N GLU A 86 -5.74 -12.81 12.75
CA GLU A 86 -5.87 -12.04 13.96
C GLU A 86 -4.54 -11.97 14.73
N MET A 87 -4.43 -11.04 15.66
CA MET A 87 -3.26 -10.98 16.53
C MET A 87 -3.28 -12.12 17.52
N ALA A 88 -2.22 -12.91 17.54
CA ALA A 88 -2.06 -13.99 18.50
C ALA A 88 -2.21 -13.46 19.95
N PRO A 89 -2.76 -14.26 20.88
CA PRO A 89 -2.88 -13.89 22.28
C PRO A 89 -1.55 -13.38 22.86
N ALA A 90 -1.59 -12.41 23.75
CA ALA A 90 -0.40 -11.75 24.31
C ALA A 90 0.60 -12.72 24.96
N GLU A 91 0.10 -13.81 25.50
CA GLU A 91 0.88 -14.86 26.17
C GLU A 91 1.66 -15.72 25.16
N GLU A 92 1.18 -15.82 23.92
CA GLU A 92 1.79 -16.60 22.84
C GLU A 92 2.53 -15.72 21.81
N ALA A 93 2.32 -14.43 21.86
CA ALA A 93 2.88 -13.47 20.90
C ALA A 93 4.39 -13.34 21.07
N ALA A 94 5.15 -14.16 20.37
CA ALA A 94 6.59 -13.96 20.24
C ALA A 94 6.89 -12.68 19.45
N HIS A 95 7.42 -11.66 20.12
CA HIS A 95 7.93 -10.46 19.45
C HIS A 95 9.11 -10.82 18.55
N LYS A 96 8.96 -10.63 17.26
CA LYS A 96 10.03 -10.88 16.30
C LYS A 96 10.12 -9.70 15.33
N THR A 97 11.28 -9.56 14.74
CA THR A 97 11.49 -8.59 13.67
C THR A 97 10.65 -8.96 12.44
N SER A 98 9.95 -8.00 11.88
CA SER A 98 9.28 -8.10 10.60
C SER A 98 9.97 -7.20 9.59
N CYS A 99 10.21 -7.71 8.38
CA CYS A 99 10.82 -7.00 7.29
C CYS A 99 10.01 -7.17 6.02
N GLY A 100 9.72 -6.06 5.35
CA GLY A 100 9.08 -6.03 4.05
C GLY A 100 9.81 -5.07 3.11
N TRP A 101 9.65 -5.29 1.82
CA TRP A 101 10.19 -4.43 0.79
C TRP A 101 9.24 -4.31 -0.39
N TRP A 102 9.40 -3.28 -1.18
CA TRP A 102 8.60 -3.04 -2.38
C TRP A 102 9.40 -2.34 -3.46
N VAL A 103 8.95 -2.56 -4.67
CA VAL A 103 9.38 -1.81 -5.86
C VAL A 103 8.15 -1.37 -6.64
N TYR A 104 8.24 -0.22 -7.26
CA TYR A 104 7.20 0.37 -8.09
C TYR A 104 7.82 1.07 -9.28
N GLY A 105 7.15 1.03 -10.42
CA GLY A 105 7.49 1.81 -11.58
C GLY A 105 6.24 2.22 -12.35
N GLU A 106 6.22 3.45 -12.84
CA GLU A 106 5.22 3.95 -13.77
C GLU A 106 5.88 4.73 -14.91
N GLN A 107 5.31 4.61 -16.10
CA GLN A 107 5.80 5.24 -17.30
C GLN A 107 4.65 5.67 -18.19
N THR A 108 4.66 6.92 -18.64
CA THR A 108 3.86 7.38 -19.77
C THR A 108 4.48 6.82 -21.05
N VAL A 109 3.77 5.94 -21.72
CA VAL A 109 4.24 5.25 -22.94
C VAL A 109 3.82 5.97 -24.20
N TRP A 110 2.79 6.80 -24.11
CA TRP A 110 2.32 7.64 -25.22
C TRP A 110 1.68 8.91 -24.69
N GLU A 111 1.93 10.03 -25.36
CA GLU A 111 1.37 11.34 -25.04
C GLU A 111 1.16 12.16 -26.33
N SER A 112 -0.02 12.78 -26.46
CA SER A 112 -0.35 13.66 -27.58
C SER A 112 -1.40 14.69 -27.13
N GLY A 113 -0.98 15.93 -26.95
CA GLY A 113 -1.80 16.99 -26.35
C GLY A 113 -2.24 16.61 -24.95
N GLU A 114 -3.54 16.68 -24.69
CA GLU A 114 -4.14 16.34 -23.39
C GLU A 114 -4.30 14.82 -23.17
N ARG A 115 -3.95 14.00 -24.16
CA ARG A 115 -4.13 12.56 -24.10
C ARG A 115 -2.84 11.87 -23.71
N LYS A 116 -2.92 10.96 -22.75
CA LYS A 116 -1.79 10.14 -22.36
C LYS A 116 -2.19 8.70 -22.06
N VAL A 117 -1.28 7.77 -22.34
CA VAL A 117 -1.35 6.38 -21.93
C VAL A 117 -0.16 6.13 -21.01
N SER A 118 -0.43 5.55 -19.86
CA SER A 118 0.60 5.19 -18.89
C SER A 118 0.47 3.71 -18.50
N CYS A 119 1.57 3.10 -18.14
CA CYS A 119 1.60 1.77 -17.54
C CYS A 119 2.29 1.84 -16.17
N MET A 120 1.96 0.90 -15.31
CA MET A 120 2.58 0.74 -14.00
C MET A 120 2.77 -0.72 -13.66
N ALA A 121 3.76 -1.00 -12.83
CA ALA A 121 3.97 -2.29 -12.21
C ALA A 121 4.47 -2.09 -10.78
N GLN A 122 4.03 -2.96 -9.86
CA GLN A 122 4.53 -3.01 -8.50
C GLN A 122 4.67 -4.44 -7.99
N TYR A 123 5.60 -4.61 -7.09
CA TYR A 123 5.79 -5.84 -6.35
C TYR A 123 6.18 -5.51 -4.91
N SER A 124 5.66 -6.29 -3.98
CA SER A 124 6.04 -6.18 -2.57
C SER A 124 6.01 -7.53 -1.87
N GLU A 125 6.90 -7.68 -0.89
CA GLU A 125 7.00 -8.90 -0.12
C GLU A 125 7.34 -8.61 1.35
N ASN A 126 6.65 -9.28 2.28
CA ASN A 126 7.06 -9.38 3.67
C ASN A 126 7.85 -10.68 3.85
N THR A 127 9.16 -10.58 3.92
CA THR A 127 10.10 -11.72 3.99
C THR A 127 9.96 -12.50 5.29
N SER A 128 9.49 -11.88 6.34
CA SER A 128 9.24 -12.53 7.64
C SER A 128 7.91 -13.27 7.69
N ARG A 129 7.04 -13.11 6.67
CA ARG A 129 5.68 -13.68 6.57
C ARG A 129 4.80 -13.40 7.79
N ARG A 130 4.94 -12.20 8.37
CA ARG A 130 4.18 -11.79 9.55
C ARG A 130 2.96 -10.93 9.24
N SER A 131 2.77 -10.55 7.99
CA SER A 131 1.53 -9.95 7.49
C SER A 131 0.60 -11.02 6.96
N ALA A 132 -0.70 -10.80 7.03
CA ALA A 132 -1.71 -11.69 6.43
C ALA A 132 -1.42 -11.86 4.93
N CYS A 133 -1.32 -10.76 4.19
CA CYS A 133 -0.78 -10.73 2.83
C CYS A 133 0.74 -10.55 2.90
N TYR A 134 1.51 -11.53 2.49
CA TYR A 134 2.97 -11.45 2.54
C TYR A 134 3.64 -11.29 1.17
N ARG A 135 2.90 -11.39 0.07
CA ARG A 135 3.38 -11.10 -1.28
C ARG A 135 2.27 -10.47 -2.11
N TYR A 136 2.61 -9.43 -2.86
CA TYR A 136 1.68 -8.73 -3.73
C TYR A 136 2.39 -8.30 -5.01
N ALA A 137 1.72 -8.46 -6.16
CA ALA A 137 2.14 -7.97 -7.44
C ALA A 137 0.97 -7.33 -8.18
N GLU A 138 1.23 -6.29 -8.92
CA GLU A 138 0.23 -5.63 -9.76
C GLU A 138 0.87 -5.10 -11.04
N ILE A 139 0.13 -5.19 -12.12
CA ILE A 139 0.42 -4.52 -13.38
C ILE A 139 -0.83 -3.81 -13.86
N GLY A 140 -0.68 -2.60 -14.37
CA GLY A 140 -1.82 -1.83 -14.85
C GLY A 140 -1.48 -0.89 -15.98
N GLY A 141 -2.53 -0.43 -16.65
CA GLY A 141 -2.48 0.59 -17.68
C GLY A 141 -3.62 1.59 -17.50
N ALA A 142 -3.35 2.84 -17.84
CA ALA A 142 -4.35 3.89 -17.79
C ALA A 142 -4.28 4.78 -19.02
N TYR A 143 -5.45 5.17 -19.50
CA TYR A 143 -5.64 6.25 -20.46
C TYR A 143 -6.26 7.45 -19.76
N GLN A 144 -5.82 8.64 -20.10
CA GLN A 144 -6.37 9.89 -19.59
C GLN A 144 -6.45 10.92 -20.71
N ASP A 145 -7.55 11.66 -20.76
CA ASP A 145 -7.69 12.90 -21.52
C ASP A 145 -8.24 14.01 -20.61
N GLU A 146 -8.61 15.17 -21.18
CA GLU A 146 -9.11 16.33 -20.43
C GLU A 146 -10.33 16.01 -19.55
N ALA A 147 -11.25 15.17 -20.03
CA ALA A 147 -12.53 14.89 -19.36
C ALA A 147 -12.67 13.46 -18.85
N ASN A 148 -11.84 12.53 -19.33
CA ASN A 148 -11.99 11.11 -19.06
C ASN A 148 -10.69 10.51 -18.57
N GLY A 149 -10.83 9.47 -17.77
CA GLY A 149 -9.75 8.57 -17.39
C GLY A 149 -10.28 7.15 -17.34
N CYS A 150 -9.58 6.19 -17.91
CA CYS A 150 -9.91 4.79 -17.72
C CYS A 150 -8.63 4.02 -17.35
N GLY A 151 -8.79 3.00 -16.55
CA GLY A 151 -7.71 2.15 -16.09
C GLY A 151 -8.12 0.70 -16.02
N VAL A 152 -7.13 -0.16 -16.24
CA VAL A 152 -7.23 -1.59 -16.03
C VAL A 152 -6.02 -2.04 -15.23
N SER A 153 -6.22 -2.88 -14.23
CA SER A 153 -5.11 -3.56 -13.55
C SER A 153 -5.41 -5.03 -13.30
N GLY A 154 -4.35 -5.83 -13.26
CA GLY A 154 -4.35 -7.20 -12.80
C GLY A 154 -3.48 -7.31 -11.56
N GLN A 155 -3.98 -8.00 -10.54
CA GLN A 155 -3.37 -8.08 -9.23
C GLN A 155 -3.22 -9.54 -8.81
N TYR A 156 -2.18 -9.81 -8.06
CA TYR A 156 -1.89 -11.07 -7.40
C TYR A 156 -1.56 -10.79 -5.94
N ALA A 157 -2.23 -11.47 -5.04
CA ALA A 157 -1.94 -11.42 -3.62
C ALA A 157 -1.76 -12.83 -3.04
N ARG A 158 -0.71 -13.03 -2.26
CA ARG A 158 -0.47 -14.26 -1.53
C ARG A 158 -0.67 -14.03 -0.05
N PHE A 159 -1.71 -14.66 0.46
CA PHE A 159 -2.05 -14.72 1.88
C PHE A 159 -1.49 -16.00 2.49
N ARG A 160 -1.54 -16.11 3.81
CA ARG A 160 -1.20 -17.34 4.51
C ARG A 160 -2.17 -18.47 4.16
N GLN A 161 -3.44 -18.15 4.01
CA GLN A 161 -4.52 -19.08 3.77
C GLN A 161 -4.75 -19.40 2.30
N GLY A 162 -4.15 -18.63 1.36
CA GLY A 162 -4.38 -18.88 -0.04
C GLY A 162 -3.81 -17.83 -0.98
N VAL A 163 -4.26 -17.90 -2.22
CA VAL A 163 -3.90 -16.96 -3.28
C VAL A 163 -5.15 -16.23 -3.75
N GLU A 164 -5.00 -14.97 -4.06
CA GLU A 164 -6.05 -14.15 -4.67
C GLU A 164 -5.53 -13.50 -5.95
N TYR A 165 -6.35 -13.57 -6.98
CA TYR A 165 -6.18 -12.84 -8.22
C TYR A 165 -7.33 -11.87 -8.39
N SER A 166 -7.04 -10.66 -8.86
CA SER A 166 -8.11 -9.75 -9.21
C SER A 166 -7.81 -8.97 -10.48
N VAL A 167 -8.88 -8.57 -11.16
CA VAL A 167 -8.84 -7.66 -12.29
C VAL A 167 -9.77 -6.51 -11.97
N GLU A 168 -9.24 -5.29 -12.07
CA GLU A 168 -10.03 -4.08 -11.86
C GLU A 168 -10.12 -3.26 -13.15
N LEU A 169 -11.33 -2.78 -13.44
CA LEU A 169 -11.61 -1.80 -14.48
C LEU A 169 -12.19 -0.56 -13.81
N THR A 170 -11.69 0.59 -14.15
CA THR A 170 -12.20 1.87 -13.64
C THR A 170 -12.34 2.87 -14.78
N TRP A 171 -13.35 3.72 -14.69
CA TRP A 171 -13.55 4.80 -15.63
C TRP A 171 -13.98 6.07 -14.90
N ARG A 172 -13.20 7.13 -15.04
CA ARG A 172 -13.50 8.45 -14.50
C ARG A 172 -14.01 9.36 -15.61
N ARG A 173 -15.08 10.10 -15.33
CA ARG A 173 -15.58 11.17 -16.20
C ARG A 173 -15.79 12.45 -15.42
N GLN A 174 -15.19 13.53 -15.89
CA GLN A 174 -15.46 14.86 -15.42
C GLN A 174 -16.82 15.33 -16.00
N LEU A 175 -17.80 15.61 -15.14
CA LEU A 175 -19.13 16.06 -15.53
C LEU A 175 -19.18 17.58 -15.66
N ASN A 176 -18.46 18.28 -14.77
CA ASN A 176 -18.30 19.74 -14.79
C ASN A 176 -17.06 20.12 -13.97
N LYS A 177 -16.79 21.41 -13.76
CA LYS A 177 -15.57 21.91 -13.09
C LYS A 177 -15.36 21.41 -11.67
N TRP A 178 -16.43 20.99 -10.99
CA TRP A 178 -16.41 20.63 -9.59
C TRP A 178 -16.91 19.19 -9.31
N LEU A 179 -17.37 18.47 -10.33
CA LEU A 179 -17.93 17.13 -10.14
C LEU A 179 -17.37 16.14 -11.15
N SER A 180 -16.86 15.02 -10.65
CA SER A 180 -16.56 13.85 -11.46
C SER A 180 -17.18 12.57 -10.87
N VAL A 181 -17.46 11.60 -11.73
CA VAL A 181 -17.95 10.27 -11.39
C VAL A 181 -16.92 9.22 -11.82
N GLN A 182 -16.73 8.22 -10.99
CA GLN A 182 -15.80 7.12 -11.26
C GLN A 182 -16.43 5.79 -10.88
N PRO A 183 -17.14 5.10 -11.79
CA PRO A 183 -17.50 3.71 -11.60
C PRO A 183 -16.28 2.81 -11.63
N SER A 184 -16.34 1.71 -10.91
CA SER A 184 -15.36 0.64 -10.93
C SER A 184 -16.03 -0.73 -10.94
N PHE A 185 -15.37 -1.67 -11.58
CA PHE A 185 -15.73 -3.07 -11.62
C PHE A 185 -14.49 -3.85 -11.21
N GLN A 186 -14.63 -4.75 -10.27
CA GLN A 186 -13.56 -5.65 -9.86
C GLN A 186 -14.08 -7.09 -9.84
N TYR A 187 -13.34 -7.98 -10.46
CA TYR A 187 -13.52 -9.42 -10.35
C TYR A 187 -12.39 -9.98 -9.50
N VAL A 188 -12.74 -10.76 -8.49
CA VAL A 188 -11.80 -11.38 -7.55
C VAL A 188 -12.01 -12.88 -7.56
N SER A 189 -10.93 -13.61 -7.70
CA SER A 189 -10.87 -15.07 -7.65
C SER A 189 -9.88 -15.49 -6.57
N ASN A 190 -10.30 -16.31 -5.63
CA ASN A 190 -9.45 -16.90 -4.61
C ASN A 190 -9.63 -18.43 -4.56
N ASP A 191 -8.93 -19.09 -3.65
CA ASP A 191 -8.97 -20.56 -3.54
C ASP A 191 -10.36 -21.10 -3.13
N ASP A 192 -11.24 -20.27 -2.54
CA ASP A 192 -12.54 -20.66 -2.02
C ASP A 192 -13.70 -20.25 -2.93
N ASP A 193 -13.71 -18.99 -3.41
CA ASP A 193 -14.83 -18.39 -4.14
C ASP A 193 -14.38 -17.34 -5.15
N ASP A 194 -15.25 -17.13 -6.15
CA ASP A 194 -15.18 -16.03 -7.11
C ASP A 194 -16.27 -15.01 -6.81
N PHE A 195 -15.92 -13.74 -6.78
CA PHE A 195 -16.92 -12.70 -6.58
C PHE A 195 -16.62 -11.43 -7.38
N THR A 196 -17.66 -10.62 -7.53
CA THR A 196 -17.61 -9.35 -8.27
C THR A 196 -17.95 -8.20 -7.34
N VAL A 197 -17.17 -7.13 -7.41
CA VAL A 197 -17.43 -5.88 -6.70
C VAL A 197 -17.73 -4.79 -7.72
N LEU A 198 -18.86 -4.11 -7.52
CA LEU A 198 -19.21 -2.90 -8.25
C LEU A 198 -19.10 -1.71 -7.32
N GLY A 199 -18.37 -0.69 -7.75
CA GLY A 199 -18.16 0.52 -6.98
C GLY A 199 -18.50 1.77 -7.81
N ALA A 200 -18.82 2.85 -7.12
CA ALA A 200 -18.91 4.18 -7.71
C ALA A 200 -18.39 5.23 -6.73
N ARG A 201 -17.54 6.14 -7.22
CA ARG A 201 -17.03 7.26 -6.45
C ARG A 201 -17.51 8.56 -7.09
N LEU A 202 -18.01 9.46 -6.27
CA LEU A 202 -18.27 10.85 -6.63
C LEU A 202 -17.19 11.72 -6.00
N LEU A 203 -16.53 12.53 -6.83
CA LEU A 203 -15.52 13.48 -6.37
C LEU A 203 -16.04 14.88 -6.60
N CYS A 204 -16.11 15.66 -5.51
CA CYS A 204 -16.51 17.05 -5.51
C CYS A 204 -15.29 17.91 -5.14
N GLU A 205 -14.91 18.85 -6.01
CA GLU A 205 -13.82 19.80 -5.80
C GLU A 205 -14.42 21.20 -5.68
N PHE A 206 -14.12 21.92 -4.59
CA PHE A 206 -14.66 23.26 -4.28
C PHE A 206 -13.59 24.32 -4.35
#